data_d8192f30ab52fec53ba6e07567b4f1a8
#
_entry.id   d8192f30ab52fec53ba6e07567b4f1a8
#
_cell.length_a   1.000
_cell.length_b   1.000
_cell.length_c   1.000
_cell.angle_alpha   90.00
_cell.angle_beta   90.00
_cell.angle_gamma   90.00
#
_symmetry.space_group_name_H-M   'P 1'
#
loop_
_entity.id
_entity.type
_entity.pdbx_description
1 polymer ?
#
loop_
_entity_poly.entity_id
_entity_poly.type
_entity_poly.pdbx_seq_one_letter_code
_entity_poly.pdbx_strand_id
1 'polypeptide(L)'
;MPSSINGWAVLNWGDPRLKSIVVPGTTIKLSMRDVTAPLFAALAADYHKTVAPLRAGEVWSHDYRPARASAAWSDHSSGSAIDCNSAHEGAQGPHGGMSTMTSAQIAACVALKHKYQIVIWGGDKARGGDYSNPKNWDPMHYALKPGTTIADVQAVIIKLHIGPDGRVRPPAPVAKIPPFVSNFTTGTTQSAQTKAIQKGLAITVDGKFGPQTLAAVSRYQKSHVSLLLLPPTRAGVVN
;
A
#
# COMPACT_ATOMS: atom_id res chain seq x y z
N MET A 1 21.86 7.10 -9.41
CA MET A 1 21.70 5.76 -8.82
C MET A 1 21.00 4.89 -9.86
N PRO A 2 21.37 3.62 -10.00
CA PRO A 2 20.68 2.73 -10.92
C PRO A 2 19.21 2.56 -10.50
N SER A 3 18.36 2.28 -11.49
CA SER A 3 16.93 2.02 -11.28
C SER A 3 16.60 0.58 -11.63
N SER A 4 15.62 0.01 -10.93
CA SER A 4 15.02 -1.28 -11.24
C SER A 4 14.11 -1.20 -12.46
N ILE A 5 13.61 -2.34 -12.93
CA ILE A 5 12.75 -2.43 -14.13
C ILE A 5 11.52 -1.53 -14.01
N ASN A 6 10.95 -1.40 -12.83
CA ASN A 6 9.78 -0.54 -12.59
C ASN A 6 10.12 0.95 -12.37
N GLY A 7 11.40 1.33 -12.47
CA GLY A 7 11.87 2.72 -12.39
C GLY A 7 12.26 3.20 -11.00
N TRP A 8 12.12 2.37 -9.95
CA TRP A 8 12.49 2.75 -8.60
C TRP A 8 14.01 2.64 -8.38
N ALA A 9 14.58 3.59 -7.62
CA ALA A 9 16.01 3.58 -7.31
C ALA A 9 16.39 2.28 -6.57
N VAL A 10 17.47 1.66 -6.99
CA VAL A 10 18.03 0.46 -6.39
C VAL A 10 18.56 0.76 -4.98
N LEU A 11 18.38 -0.15 -4.05
CA LEU A 11 18.84 -0.08 -2.67
C LEU A 11 19.89 -1.16 -2.42
N ASN A 12 21.04 -0.77 -1.87
CA ASN A 12 22.06 -1.72 -1.43
C ASN A 12 21.62 -2.44 -0.14
N TRP A 13 22.25 -3.53 0.18
CA TRP A 13 22.12 -4.16 1.49
C TRP A 13 22.47 -3.15 2.59
N GLY A 14 21.62 -3.03 3.61
CA GLY A 14 21.81 -2.09 4.70
C GLY A 14 21.38 -0.64 4.42
N ASP A 15 20.79 -0.35 3.26
CA ASP A 15 20.22 0.96 2.98
C ASP A 15 19.17 1.33 4.06
N PRO A 16 19.26 2.54 4.68
CA PRO A 16 18.38 2.94 5.78
C PRO A 16 16.89 3.01 5.39
N ARG A 17 16.60 3.05 4.10
CA ARG A 17 15.23 2.98 3.56
C ARG A 17 14.67 1.57 3.55
N LEU A 18 15.48 0.53 3.76
CA LEU A 18 14.99 -0.84 3.93
C LEU A 18 14.45 -1.03 5.35
N LYS A 19 13.24 -1.53 5.45
CA LYS A 19 12.56 -1.83 6.71
C LYS A 19 12.12 -3.28 6.73
N SER A 20 12.32 -3.92 7.89
CA SER A 20 11.74 -5.23 8.15
C SER A 20 10.30 -5.05 8.64
N ILE A 21 9.38 -5.78 8.02
CA ILE A 21 7.97 -5.80 8.41
C ILE A 21 7.47 -7.24 8.48
N VAL A 22 6.68 -7.56 9.50
CA VAL A 22 6.05 -8.87 9.64
C VAL A 22 4.76 -8.89 8.84
N VAL A 23 4.55 -9.93 8.03
CA VAL A 23 3.28 -10.14 7.32
C VAL A 23 2.17 -10.42 8.33
N PRO A 24 1.10 -9.63 8.37
CA PRO A 24 0.00 -9.81 9.33
C PRO A 24 -0.59 -11.22 9.30
N GLY A 25 -0.73 -11.82 10.47
CA GLY A 25 -1.26 -13.18 10.62
C GLY A 25 -0.24 -14.30 10.41
N THR A 26 1.04 -13.96 10.22
CA THR A 26 2.15 -14.92 10.04
C THR A 26 3.36 -14.53 10.89
N THR A 27 4.41 -15.35 10.86
CA THR A 27 5.75 -15.04 11.41
C THR A 27 6.74 -14.60 10.33
N ILE A 28 6.30 -14.50 9.08
CA ILE A 28 7.15 -14.19 7.92
C ILE A 28 7.51 -12.71 7.93
N LYS A 29 8.80 -12.42 7.73
CA LYS A 29 9.34 -11.06 7.65
C LYS A 29 9.69 -10.74 6.20
N LEU A 30 9.30 -9.55 5.77
CA LEU A 30 9.72 -8.97 4.49
C LEU A 30 10.74 -7.86 4.77
N SER A 31 11.76 -7.76 3.94
CA SER A 31 12.64 -6.60 3.86
C SER A 31 12.21 -5.76 2.66
N MET A 32 11.64 -4.60 2.89
CA MET A 32 11.03 -3.76 1.85
C MET A 32 11.51 -2.31 1.99
N ARG A 33 11.39 -1.55 0.90
CA ARG A 33 11.50 -0.09 1.03
C ARG A 33 10.44 0.42 2.01
N ASP A 34 10.79 1.35 2.87
CA ASP A 34 9.95 1.88 3.96
C ASP A 34 8.54 2.29 3.50
N VAL A 35 8.46 3.03 2.38
CA VAL A 35 7.17 3.50 1.84
C VAL A 35 6.33 2.38 1.21
N THR A 36 6.94 1.28 0.76
CA THR A 36 6.23 0.14 0.14
C THR A 36 5.94 -0.98 1.14
N ALA A 37 6.64 -1.00 2.26
CA ALA A 37 6.56 -2.08 3.25
C ALA A 37 5.12 -2.36 3.72
N PRO A 38 4.31 -1.37 4.14
CA PRO A 38 2.94 -1.64 4.58
C PRO A 38 2.06 -2.21 3.46
N LEU A 39 2.21 -1.72 2.23
CA LEU A 39 1.45 -2.18 1.07
C LEU A 39 1.70 -3.66 0.79
N PHE A 40 2.98 -4.06 0.69
CA PHE A 40 3.35 -5.43 0.38
C PHE A 40 3.08 -6.39 1.55
N ALA A 41 3.19 -5.94 2.79
CA ALA A 41 2.79 -6.74 3.94
C ALA A 41 1.29 -7.03 3.94
N ALA A 42 0.45 -6.05 3.59
CA ALA A 42 -0.99 -6.24 3.43
C ALA A 42 -1.32 -7.17 2.26
N LEU A 43 -0.66 -7.00 1.11
CA LEU A 43 -0.84 -7.88 -0.05
C LEU A 43 -0.46 -9.32 0.30
N ALA A 44 0.68 -9.53 0.94
CA ALA A 44 1.14 -10.85 1.37
C ALA A 44 0.18 -11.51 2.39
N ALA A 45 -0.40 -10.70 3.30
CA ALA A 45 -1.42 -11.19 4.24
C ALA A 45 -2.72 -11.61 3.54
N ASP A 46 -3.14 -10.86 2.52
CA ASP A 46 -4.30 -11.24 1.71
C ASP A 46 -4.00 -12.49 0.86
N TYR A 47 -2.81 -12.58 0.26
CA TYR A 47 -2.36 -13.79 -0.44
C TYR A 47 -2.45 -15.01 0.49
N HIS A 48 -1.91 -14.89 1.70
CA HIS A 48 -1.94 -15.94 2.73
C HIS A 48 -3.37 -16.44 3.01
N LYS A 49 -4.35 -15.55 2.99
CA LYS A 49 -5.75 -15.86 3.30
C LYS A 49 -6.53 -16.38 2.10
N THR A 50 -6.26 -15.87 0.90
CA THR A 50 -7.18 -16.04 -0.25
C THR A 50 -6.59 -16.87 -1.38
N VAL A 51 -5.27 -16.97 -1.47
CA VAL A 51 -4.59 -17.75 -2.52
C VAL A 51 -4.04 -19.04 -1.96
N ALA A 52 -3.08 -18.95 -1.05
CA ALA A 52 -2.47 -20.08 -0.38
C ALA A 52 -1.75 -19.64 0.90
N PRO A 53 -1.68 -20.48 1.94
CA PRO A 53 -0.85 -20.21 3.11
C PRO A 53 0.58 -19.92 2.71
N LEU A 54 1.13 -18.79 3.14
CA LEU A 54 2.54 -18.48 2.92
C LEU A 54 3.42 -19.44 3.71
N ARG A 55 4.52 -19.88 3.09
CA ARG A 55 5.47 -20.81 3.65
C ARG A 55 6.77 -20.11 4.01
N ALA A 56 7.26 -20.38 5.21
CA ALA A 56 8.54 -19.84 5.66
C ALA A 56 9.68 -20.36 4.75
N GLY A 57 10.59 -19.45 4.37
CA GLY A 57 11.69 -19.76 3.44
C GLY A 57 11.31 -19.72 1.95
N GLU A 58 10.04 -19.54 1.62
CA GLU A 58 9.56 -19.48 0.23
C GLU A 58 9.01 -18.09 -0.13
N VAL A 59 9.14 -17.11 0.75
CA VAL A 59 8.73 -15.72 0.50
C VAL A 59 9.97 -14.86 0.38
N TRP A 60 10.14 -14.23 -0.78
CA TRP A 60 11.27 -13.35 -1.06
C TRP A 60 10.81 -11.90 -1.15
N SER A 61 11.70 -10.98 -0.78
CA SER A 61 11.43 -9.55 -0.80
C SER A 61 12.62 -8.79 -1.40
N HIS A 62 13.25 -7.86 -0.68
CA HIS A 62 14.44 -7.18 -1.18
C HIS A 62 15.59 -8.18 -1.46
N ASP A 63 16.14 -8.06 -2.67
CA ASP A 63 17.31 -8.83 -3.12
C ASP A 63 18.14 -7.99 -4.10
N TYR A 64 19.36 -7.62 -3.68
CA TYR A 64 20.26 -6.75 -4.45
C TYR A 64 20.92 -7.53 -5.58
N ARG A 65 20.26 -7.63 -6.73
CA ARG A 65 20.75 -8.35 -7.90
C ARG A 65 20.17 -7.81 -9.21
N PRO A 66 20.84 -8.05 -10.35
CA PRO A 66 20.22 -7.89 -11.65
C PRO A 66 18.99 -8.80 -11.81
N ALA A 67 18.10 -8.44 -12.69
CA ALA A 67 17.00 -9.31 -13.11
C ALA A 67 17.58 -10.50 -13.88
N ARG A 68 16.92 -11.67 -13.74
CA ARG A 68 17.37 -12.87 -14.43
C ARG A 68 17.34 -12.63 -15.95
N ALA A 69 18.38 -13.10 -16.64
CA ALA A 69 18.56 -12.96 -18.08
C ALA A 69 18.48 -11.51 -18.61
N SER A 70 18.83 -10.52 -17.80
CA SER A 70 18.80 -9.09 -18.15
C SER A 70 19.96 -8.36 -17.47
N ALA A 71 20.45 -7.28 -18.10
CA ALA A 71 21.37 -6.33 -17.48
C ALA A 71 20.64 -5.31 -16.57
N ALA A 72 19.31 -5.25 -16.63
CA ALA A 72 18.52 -4.36 -15.79
C ALA A 72 18.45 -4.87 -14.34
N TRP A 73 18.32 -3.97 -13.39
CA TRP A 73 18.13 -4.34 -11.98
C TRP A 73 16.73 -4.88 -11.73
N SER A 74 16.66 -5.95 -10.95
CA SER A 74 15.40 -6.55 -10.52
C SER A 74 14.57 -5.56 -9.70
N ASP A 75 13.24 -5.67 -9.73
CA ASP A 75 12.32 -4.89 -8.89
C ASP A 75 12.50 -5.21 -7.39
N HIS A 76 13.00 -6.41 -7.06
CA HIS A 76 13.43 -6.76 -5.71
C HIS A 76 14.55 -5.85 -5.21
N SER A 77 15.49 -5.46 -6.08
CA SER A 77 16.62 -4.60 -5.70
C SER A 77 16.21 -3.19 -5.24
N SER A 78 15.01 -2.75 -5.56
CA SER A 78 14.47 -1.48 -5.11
C SER A 78 13.55 -1.59 -3.89
N GLY A 79 13.30 -2.81 -3.40
CA GLY A 79 12.35 -3.09 -2.32
C GLY A 79 10.90 -2.83 -2.75
N SER A 80 10.58 -3.04 -4.02
CA SER A 80 9.27 -2.79 -4.63
C SER A 80 8.65 -4.04 -5.27
N ALA A 81 9.12 -5.23 -4.88
CA ALA A 81 8.59 -6.52 -5.31
C ALA A 81 8.67 -7.57 -4.20
N ILE A 82 7.77 -8.55 -4.25
CA ILE A 82 7.80 -9.76 -3.44
C ILE A 82 7.50 -10.98 -4.30
N ASP A 83 8.06 -12.13 -3.90
CA ASP A 83 7.67 -13.45 -4.39
C ASP A 83 6.96 -14.20 -3.26
N CYS A 84 5.80 -14.80 -3.56
CA CYS A 84 5.02 -15.58 -2.62
C CYS A 84 5.11 -17.06 -2.98
N ASN A 85 5.52 -17.92 -2.01
CA ASN A 85 5.61 -19.38 -2.16
C ASN A 85 6.43 -19.81 -3.40
N SER A 86 7.61 -19.25 -3.56
CA SER A 86 8.44 -19.35 -4.77
C SER A 86 8.78 -20.78 -5.21
N ALA A 87 8.79 -21.74 -4.29
CA ALA A 87 9.05 -23.13 -4.62
C ALA A 87 7.83 -23.89 -5.15
N HIS A 88 6.60 -23.39 -4.88
CA HIS A 88 5.35 -24.09 -5.22
C HIS A 88 4.59 -23.46 -6.38
N GLU A 89 4.50 -22.12 -6.39
CA GLU A 89 3.62 -21.40 -7.31
C GLU A 89 4.34 -20.83 -8.54
N GLY A 90 5.53 -21.28 -8.89
CA GLY A 90 6.03 -20.80 -10.15
C GLY A 90 7.50 -20.76 -10.37
N ALA A 91 8.27 -21.25 -9.45
CA ALA A 91 9.70 -21.09 -9.54
C ALA A 91 10.43 -22.35 -9.96
N GLN A 92 9.95 -23.03 -10.92
CA GLN A 92 10.77 -24.11 -11.49
C GLN A 92 11.55 -23.58 -12.70
N GLY A 93 12.75 -23.11 -12.42
CA GLY A 93 13.65 -22.61 -13.45
C GLY A 93 13.54 -21.10 -13.67
N PRO A 94 14.46 -20.52 -14.46
CA PRO A 94 14.62 -19.09 -14.63
C PRO A 94 13.41 -18.40 -15.29
N HIS A 95 12.45 -19.13 -15.76
CA HIS A 95 11.25 -18.62 -16.46
C HIS A 95 10.03 -19.52 -16.22
N GLY A 96 9.84 -19.97 -14.98
CA GLY A 96 8.62 -20.64 -14.60
C GLY A 96 8.52 -22.06 -15.16
N GLY A 97 8.70 -23.02 -14.30
CA GLY A 97 8.16 -24.35 -14.53
C GLY A 97 6.64 -24.31 -14.52
N MET A 98 6.04 -25.46 -14.78
CA MET A 98 4.58 -25.59 -14.67
C MET A 98 4.15 -25.18 -13.26
N SER A 99 3.29 -24.17 -13.17
CA SER A 99 2.70 -23.77 -11.90
C SER A 99 1.79 -24.88 -11.38
N THR A 100 1.85 -25.07 -10.07
CA THR A 100 0.90 -25.96 -9.37
C THR A 100 -0.39 -25.24 -8.98
N MET A 101 -0.56 -23.97 -9.35
CA MET A 101 -1.73 -23.18 -8.99
C MET A 101 -3.00 -23.72 -9.67
N THR A 102 -4.04 -23.84 -8.87
CA THR A 102 -5.40 -24.14 -9.36
C THR A 102 -6.02 -22.90 -10.02
N SER A 103 -7.06 -23.12 -10.83
CA SER A 103 -7.83 -22.00 -11.43
C SER A 103 -8.39 -21.04 -10.37
N ALA A 104 -8.78 -21.56 -9.20
CA ALA A 104 -9.27 -20.75 -8.09
C ALA A 104 -8.17 -19.84 -7.50
N GLN A 105 -6.96 -20.37 -7.33
CA GLN A 105 -5.81 -19.58 -6.88
C GLN A 105 -5.42 -18.50 -7.89
N ILE A 106 -5.43 -18.83 -9.17
CA ILE A 106 -5.19 -17.87 -10.26
C ILE A 106 -6.22 -16.74 -10.23
N ALA A 107 -7.51 -17.08 -10.09
CA ALA A 107 -8.57 -16.07 -9.94
C ALA A 107 -8.37 -15.18 -8.72
N ALA A 108 -7.93 -15.75 -7.59
CA ALA A 108 -7.62 -15.00 -6.39
C ALA A 108 -6.43 -14.05 -6.59
N CYS A 109 -5.37 -14.45 -7.28
CA CYS A 109 -4.24 -13.58 -7.63
C CYS A 109 -4.66 -12.41 -8.50
N VAL A 110 -5.53 -12.65 -9.50
CA VAL A 110 -6.12 -11.59 -10.34
C VAL A 110 -6.94 -10.62 -9.48
N ALA A 111 -7.72 -11.13 -8.52
CA ALA A 111 -8.48 -10.29 -7.60
C ALA A 111 -7.57 -9.44 -6.71
N LEU A 112 -6.44 -9.99 -6.21
CA LEU A 112 -5.44 -9.21 -5.47
C LEU A 112 -4.85 -8.09 -6.32
N LYS A 113 -4.43 -8.39 -7.56
CA LYS A 113 -3.94 -7.36 -8.50
C LYS A 113 -4.95 -6.22 -8.67
N HIS A 114 -6.23 -6.54 -8.83
CA HIS A 114 -7.29 -5.53 -8.94
C HIS A 114 -7.49 -4.74 -7.65
N LYS A 115 -7.44 -5.39 -6.49
CA LYS A 115 -7.55 -4.73 -5.19
C LYS A 115 -6.43 -3.70 -4.98
N TYR A 116 -5.19 -4.08 -5.26
CA TYR A 116 -4.01 -3.24 -5.02
C TYR A 116 -3.66 -2.30 -6.18
N GLN A 117 -4.35 -2.34 -7.31
CA GLN A 117 -4.36 -1.43 -8.47
C GLN A 117 -2.99 -1.04 -9.07
N ILE A 118 -2.03 -0.61 -8.25
CA ILE A 118 -0.67 -0.20 -8.65
C ILE A 118 0.31 -1.37 -8.69
N VAL A 119 -0.14 -2.56 -8.31
CA VAL A 119 0.67 -3.78 -8.33
C VAL A 119 0.37 -4.57 -9.60
N ILE A 120 1.41 -5.19 -10.14
CA ILE A 120 1.32 -6.18 -11.19
C ILE A 120 1.56 -7.56 -10.60
N TRP A 121 0.99 -8.55 -11.26
CA TRP A 121 1.22 -9.97 -10.96
C TRP A 121 1.89 -10.65 -12.15
N GLY A 122 3.00 -11.37 -11.90
CA GLY A 122 3.78 -12.03 -12.95
C GLY A 122 3.05 -13.15 -13.69
N GLY A 123 1.97 -13.66 -13.12
CA GLY A 123 1.06 -14.60 -13.80
C GLY A 123 -0.01 -13.94 -14.65
N ASP A 124 -0.01 -12.60 -14.79
CA ASP A 124 -1.03 -11.87 -15.53
C ASP A 124 -0.78 -11.90 -17.05
N LYS A 125 -1.75 -12.40 -17.78
CA LYS A 125 -1.74 -12.48 -19.23
C LYS A 125 -1.50 -11.14 -19.93
N ALA A 126 -1.98 -10.03 -19.35
CA ALA A 126 -1.86 -8.68 -19.93
C ALA A 126 -0.41 -8.14 -19.96
N ARG A 127 0.53 -8.76 -19.25
CA ARG A 127 1.96 -8.39 -19.27
C ARG A 127 2.84 -9.33 -20.09
N GLY A 128 2.28 -10.13 -20.98
CA GLY A 128 3.02 -11.19 -21.67
C GLY A 128 3.24 -12.42 -20.79
N GLY A 129 2.70 -12.43 -19.56
CA GLY A 129 2.47 -13.64 -18.80
C GLY A 129 1.32 -14.39 -19.46
N ASP A 130 1.66 -15.29 -20.31
CA ASP A 130 0.69 -16.22 -20.88
C ASP A 130 0.66 -17.46 -19.98
N TYR A 131 -0.49 -17.78 -19.41
CA TYR A 131 -0.67 -19.00 -18.63
C TYR A 131 -0.37 -20.26 -19.47
N SER A 132 -0.44 -20.15 -20.78
CA SER A 132 -0.07 -21.22 -21.72
C SER A 132 1.43 -21.23 -22.05
N ASN A 133 2.18 -20.15 -21.77
CA ASN A 133 3.60 -20.06 -22.06
C ASN A 133 4.45 -20.01 -20.77
N PRO A 134 4.97 -21.17 -20.34
CA PRO A 134 5.74 -21.27 -19.09
C PRO A 134 7.04 -20.44 -19.08
N LYS A 135 7.53 -19.97 -20.24
CA LYS A 135 8.74 -19.16 -20.32
C LYS A 135 8.57 -17.75 -19.74
N ASN A 136 7.34 -17.24 -19.73
CA ASN A 136 7.04 -15.86 -19.30
C ASN A 136 6.17 -15.83 -18.04
N TRP A 137 5.87 -16.97 -17.46
CA TRP A 137 5.00 -17.07 -16.30
C TRP A 137 5.81 -17.03 -15.01
N ASP A 138 5.51 -16.04 -14.17
CA ASP A 138 6.12 -15.85 -12.85
C ASP A 138 5.04 -15.59 -11.79
N PRO A 139 4.18 -16.59 -11.50
CA PRO A 139 3.00 -16.40 -10.67
C PRO A 139 3.30 -16.13 -9.19
N MET A 140 4.52 -16.37 -8.73
CA MET A 140 4.94 -15.97 -7.39
C MET A 140 5.16 -14.46 -7.28
N HIS A 141 5.47 -13.77 -8.38
CA HIS A 141 6.01 -12.42 -8.41
C HIS A 141 4.91 -11.35 -8.41
N TYR A 142 5.01 -10.43 -7.46
CA TYR A 142 4.24 -9.19 -7.38
C TYR A 142 5.17 -8.00 -7.29
N ALA A 143 5.00 -7.02 -8.15
CA ALA A 143 5.83 -5.80 -8.17
C ALA A 143 4.96 -4.56 -8.39
N LEU A 144 5.50 -3.39 -8.04
CA LEU A 144 4.87 -2.12 -8.46
C LEU A 144 4.90 -1.99 -9.98
N LYS A 145 3.86 -1.43 -10.56
CA LYS A 145 3.82 -1.06 -11.99
C LYS A 145 4.93 -0.08 -12.31
N PRO A 146 5.52 -0.15 -13.51
CA PRO A 146 6.41 0.90 -13.98
C PRO A 146 5.76 2.28 -13.91
N GLY A 147 6.51 3.27 -13.45
CA GLY A 147 6.03 4.65 -13.30
C GLY A 147 5.20 4.92 -12.03
N THR A 148 4.94 3.91 -11.19
CA THR A 148 4.29 4.13 -9.89
C THR A 148 5.14 5.07 -9.02
N THR A 149 4.55 6.10 -8.46
CA THR A 149 5.20 7.06 -7.57
C THR A 149 4.96 6.75 -6.09
N ILE A 150 5.72 7.41 -5.21
CA ILE A 150 5.48 7.33 -3.75
C ILE A 150 4.06 7.80 -3.41
N ALA A 151 3.57 8.84 -4.08
CA ALA A 151 2.22 9.36 -3.86
C ALA A 151 1.14 8.32 -4.22
N ASP A 152 1.34 7.55 -5.29
CA ASP A 152 0.41 6.48 -5.68
C ASP A 152 0.39 5.37 -4.63
N VAL A 153 1.55 4.98 -4.10
CA VAL A 153 1.64 3.99 -3.01
C VAL A 153 0.88 4.48 -1.78
N GLN A 154 1.10 5.73 -1.38
CA GLN A 154 0.41 6.32 -0.23
C GLN A 154 -1.11 6.41 -0.46
N ALA A 155 -1.55 6.75 -1.67
CA ALA A 155 -2.96 6.81 -2.02
C ALA A 155 -3.65 5.44 -1.88
N VAL A 156 -3.00 4.36 -2.32
CA VAL A 156 -3.54 3.00 -2.15
C VAL A 156 -3.54 2.57 -0.69
N ILE A 157 -2.49 2.86 0.07
CA ILE A 157 -2.42 2.59 1.52
C ILE A 157 -3.58 3.27 2.25
N ILE A 158 -3.85 4.54 1.95
CA ILE A 158 -4.96 5.30 2.53
C ILE A 158 -6.30 4.69 2.11
N LYS A 159 -6.49 4.45 0.80
CA LYS A 159 -7.74 3.90 0.24
C LYS A 159 -8.10 2.55 0.85
N LEU A 160 -7.12 1.69 1.07
CA LEU A 160 -7.32 0.35 1.62
C LEU A 160 -7.23 0.32 3.16
N HIS A 161 -7.08 1.47 3.82
CA HIS A 161 -6.93 1.59 5.26
C HIS A 161 -5.80 0.71 5.83
N ILE A 162 -4.67 0.65 5.13
CA ILE A 162 -3.51 -0.13 5.54
C ILE A 162 -2.74 0.67 6.60
N GLY A 163 -2.58 0.09 7.78
CA GLY A 163 -1.74 0.66 8.83
C GLY A 163 -0.25 0.47 8.56
N PRO A 164 0.62 1.17 9.33
CA PRO A 164 2.08 1.07 9.18
C PRO A 164 2.64 -0.32 9.42
N ASP A 165 1.88 -1.19 10.05
CA ASP A 165 2.17 -2.60 10.30
C ASP A 165 1.61 -3.54 9.19
N GLY A 166 1.12 -2.99 8.10
CA GLY A 166 0.52 -3.73 6.99
C GLY A 166 -0.87 -4.29 7.25
N ARG A 167 -1.47 -4.04 8.42
CA ARG A 167 -2.83 -4.50 8.70
C ARG A 167 -3.86 -3.60 8.06
N VAL A 168 -4.79 -4.21 7.33
CA VAL A 168 -5.99 -3.52 6.88
C VAL A 168 -6.91 -3.35 8.09
N ARG A 169 -7.25 -2.10 8.40
CA ARG A 169 -8.13 -1.75 9.50
C ARG A 169 -9.43 -1.19 8.94
N PRO A 170 -10.59 -1.46 9.57
CA PRO A 170 -11.77 -0.68 9.22
C PRO A 170 -11.43 0.80 9.42
N PRO A 171 -12.00 1.71 8.61
CA PRO A 171 -11.86 3.13 8.87
C PRO A 171 -12.20 3.36 10.34
N ALA A 172 -11.34 4.09 11.05
CA ALA A 172 -11.65 4.49 12.41
C ALA A 172 -13.10 5.02 12.40
N PRO A 173 -13.94 4.62 13.38
CA PRO A 173 -15.27 5.20 13.48
C PRO A 173 -15.07 6.69 13.35
N VAL A 174 -15.67 7.30 12.32
CA VAL A 174 -15.64 8.75 12.18
C VAL A 174 -16.20 9.24 13.49
N ALA A 175 -15.33 9.75 14.37
CA ALA A 175 -15.81 10.42 15.56
C ALA A 175 -16.87 11.37 15.01
N LYS A 176 -18.13 11.20 15.45
CA LYS A 176 -19.22 12.05 14.98
C LYS A 176 -18.72 13.47 15.23
N ILE A 177 -18.16 14.08 14.17
CA ILE A 177 -17.85 15.50 14.22
C ILE A 177 -19.22 16.10 14.44
N PRO A 178 -19.46 16.76 15.57
CA PRO A 178 -20.77 17.37 15.80
C PRO A 178 -21.09 18.18 14.55
N PRO A 179 -22.35 18.16 14.07
CA PRO A 179 -22.70 18.84 12.84
C PRO A 179 -22.13 20.25 12.91
N PHE A 180 -21.43 20.65 11.86
CA PHE A 180 -20.79 21.96 11.77
C PHE A 180 -21.89 23.00 11.94
N VAL A 181 -22.02 23.53 13.15
CA VAL A 181 -23.01 24.57 13.43
C VAL A 181 -22.44 25.84 12.83
N SER A 182 -23.04 26.31 11.75
CA SER A 182 -22.60 27.47 10.97
C SER A 182 -22.64 28.81 11.70
N ASN A 183 -22.96 28.83 13.00
CA ASN A 183 -23.02 30.04 13.81
C ASN A 183 -21.85 30.08 14.78
N PHE A 184 -20.69 30.50 14.29
CA PHE A 184 -19.57 30.91 15.15
C PHE A 184 -19.91 32.25 15.79
N THR A 185 -20.55 32.23 16.96
CA THR A 185 -20.61 33.40 17.83
C THR A 185 -19.34 33.41 18.71
N THR A 186 -18.71 34.58 18.82
CA THR A 186 -17.54 34.81 19.66
C THR A 186 -17.87 34.56 21.14
N GLY A 187 -17.43 33.41 21.70
CA GLY A 187 -17.67 33.07 23.12
C GLY A 187 -17.05 31.74 23.54
N THR A 188 -17.22 31.37 24.81
CA THR A 188 -16.66 30.17 25.46
C THR A 188 -17.01 28.85 24.79
N THR A 189 -18.12 28.79 24.05
CA THR A 189 -18.59 27.63 23.26
C THR A 189 -17.61 27.29 22.11
N GLN A 190 -16.97 28.30 21.56
CA GLN A 190 -15.98 28.11 20.46
C GLN A 190 -14.77 27.29 20.91
N SER A 191 -14.29 27.53 22.11
CA SER A 191 -13.15 26.83 22.68
C SER A 191 -13.42 25.31 22.87
N ALA A 192 -14.62 24.95 23.33
CA ALA A 192 -14.99 23.55 23.54
C ALA A 192 -15.12 22.79 22.21
N GLN A 193 -15.76 23.41 21.19
CA GLN A 193 -15.89 22.84 19.85
C GLN A 193 -14.52 22.70 19.17
N THR A 194 -13.68 23.72 19.28
CA THR A 194 -12.31 23.68 18.74
C THR A 194 -11.50 22.57 19.40
N LYS A 195 -11.57 22.41 20.72
CA LYS A 195 -10.93 21.31 21.44
C LYS A 195 -11.42 19.93 20.96
N ALA A 196 -12.71 19.78 20.71
CA ALA A 196 -13.26 18.52 20.18
C ALA A 196 -12.73 18.21 18.79
N ILE A 197 -12.65 19.21 17.90
CA ILE A 197 -12.05 19.09 16.56
C ILE A 197 -10.57 18.71 16.67
N GLN A 198 -9.81 19.42 17.48
CA GLN A 198 -8.38 19.18 17.69
C GLN A 198 -8.12 17.77 18.24
N LYS A 199 -8.92 17.30 19.18
CA LYS A 199 -8.88 15.93 19.71
C LYS A 199 -9.20 14.89 18.62
N GLY A 200 -10.23 15.14 17.81
CA GLY A 200 -10.61 14.26 16.70
C GLY A 200 -9.54 14.18 15.59
N LEU A 201 -8.76 15.24 15.40
CA LEU A 201 -7.66 15.32 14.45
C LEU A 201 -6.30 14.87 15.03
N ALA A 202 -6.26 14.45 16.30
CA ALA A 202 -5.05 14.06 17.03
C ALA A 202 -3.93 15.12 16.99
N ILE A 203 -4.30 16.40 17.11
CA ILE A 203 -3.38 17.54 17.22
C ILE A 203 -3.44 18.19 18.61
N THR A 204 -2.55 19.14 18.89
CA THR A 204 -2.52 19.87 20.17
C THR A 204 -3.89 20.48 20.49
N VAL A 205 -4.42 20.17 21.68
CA VAL A 205 -5.75 20.60 22.12
C VAL A 205 -5.63 21.87 22.98
N ASP A 206 -5.52 23.04 22.34
CA ASP A 206 -5.40 24.34 22.98
C ASP A 206 -6.71 25.17 22.97
N GLY A 207 -7.71 24.69 22.22
CA GLY A 207 -8.99 25.39 22.05
C GLY A 207 -8.95 26.60 21.12
N LYS A 208 -7.81 26.84 20.44
CA LYS A 208 -7.64 27.95 19.49
C LYS A 208 -7.73 27.44 18.06
N PHE A 209 -8.66 27.97 17.27
CA PHE A 209 -8.76 27.64 15.86
C PHE A 209 -7.75 28.49 15.06
N GLY A 210 -6.48 28.09 15.13
CA GLY A 210 -5.37 28.76 14.45
C GLY A 210 -4.94 28.04 13.16
N PRO A 211 -3.85 28.54 12.52
CA PRO A 211 -3.32 27.97 11.26
C PRO A 211 -3.04 26.47 11.33
N GLN A 212 -2.60 25.95 12.47
CA GLN A 212 -2.31 24.54 12.68
C GLN A 212 -3.59 23.68 12.63
N THR A 213 -4.66 24.15 13.32
CA THR A 213 -5.98 23.49 13.29
C THR A 213 -6.57 23.52 11.89
N LEU A 214 -6.49 24.67 11.21
CA LEU A 214 -6.94 24.82 9.83
C LEU A 214 -6.22 23.90 8.87
N ALA A 215 -4.90 23.78 8.97
CA ALA A 215 -4.09 22.88 8.15
C ALA A 215 -4.44 21.39 8.39
N ALA A 216 -4.72 21.01 9.64
CA ALA A 216 -5.12 19.67 10.00
C ALA A 216 -6.52 19.34 9.47
N VAL A 217 -7.49 20.26 9.58
CA VAL A 217 -8.84 20.15 8.99
C VAL A 217 -8.75 20.00 7.48
N SER A 218 -7.94 20.84 6.81
CA SER A 218 -7.77 20.79 5.36
C SER A 218 -7.15 19.47 4.89
N ARG A 219 -6.16 18.94 5.62
CA ARG A 219 -5.59 17.60 5.34
C ARG A 219 -6.63 16.51 5.51
N TYR A 220 -7.40 16.56 6.60
CA TYR A 220 -8.47 15.61 6.85
C TYR A 220 -9.52 15.65 5.74
N GLN A 221 -9.97 16.82 5.34
CA GLN A 221 -10.95 17.00 4.26
C GLN A 221 -10.41 16.45 2.93
N LYS A 222 -9.15 16.76 2.56
CA LYS A 222 -8.52 16.24 1.33
C LYS A 222 -8.41 14.71 1.33
N SER A 223 -8.16 14.08 2.47
CA SER A 223 -8.05 12.63 2.59
C SER A 223 -9.40 11.90 2.65
N HIS A 224 -10.50 12.65 2.88
CA HIS A 224 -11.86 12.10 3.04
C HIS A 224 -12.85 12.69 2.02
N VAL A 225 -12.36 13.12 0.86
CA VAL A 225 -13.18 13.75 -0.22
C VAL A 225 -14.36 12.88 -0.66
N SER A 226 -14.30 11.57 -0.50
CA SER A 226 -15.42 10.67 -0.80
C SER A 226 -16.61 10.78 0.18
N LEU A 227 -16.47 11.49 1.30
CA LEU A 227 -17.54 11.75 2.28
C LEU A 227 -18.21 13.11 2.08
N LEU A 228 -17.71 13.94 1.19
CA LEU A 228 -18.22 15.29 0.92
C LEU A 228 -18.96 15.34 -0.43
N LEU A 229 -20.05 14.59 -0.55
CA LEU A 229 -21.10 14.87 -1.55
C LEU A 229 -21.99 16.05 -1.12
N LEU A 230 -21.45 16.99 -0.39
CA LEU A 230 -22.07 18.31 -0.20
C LEU A 230 -21.37 19.29 -1.14
N PRO A 231 -22.11 20.11 -1.91
CA PRO A 231 -21.51 21.11 -2.77
C PRO A 231 -20.58 21.99 -1.94
N PRO A 232 -19.46 22.47 -2.49
CA PRO A 232 -18.53 23.31 -1.77
C PRO A 232 -19.26 24.58 -1.36
N THR A 233 -19.69 24.66 -0.12
CA THR A 233 -19.97 25.95 0.49
C THR A 233 -18.64 26.69 0.48
N ARG A 234 -18.61 27.79 -0.22
CA ARG A 234 -17.43 28.64 -0.50
C ARG A 234 -16.41 28.59 0.62
N ALA A 235 -15.26 27.99 0.33
CA ALA A 235 -14.10 28.16 1.18
C ALA A 235 -13.81 29.67 1.30
N GLY A 236 -13.89 30.20 2.49
CA GLY A 236 -13.26 31.47 2.81
C GLY A 236 -14.13 32.71 2.87
N VAL A 237 -15.42 32.62 3.08
CA VAL A 237 -16.18 33.82 3.52
C VAL A 237 -16.65 33.56 4.94
N VAL A 238 -15.81 33.95 5.89
CA VAL A 238 -16.22 34.27 7.26
C VAL A 238 -16.59 35.74 7.21
N ASN A 239 -17.86 36.06 7.15
CA ASN A 239 -18.36 37.36 7.58
C ASN A 239 -18.61 37.32 9.09
#